data_691d94e2efb75475d3fa27aa891ffe61
#
_entry.id   691d94e2efb75475d3fa27aa891ffe61
#
_cell.length_a   1.000
_cell.length_b   1.000
_cell.length_c   1.000
_cell.angle_alpha   90.00
_cell.angle_beta   90.00
_cell.angle_gamma   90.00
#
_symmetry.space_group_name_H-M   'P 1'
#
loop_
_entity.id
_entity.type
_entity.pdbx_description
1 polymer ?
#
loop_
_entity_poly.entity_id
_entity_poly.type
_entity_poly.pdbx_seq_one_letter_code
_entity_poly.pdbx_strand_id
1 'polypeptide(L)'
;MAEWLKTMNFTADDAYGYFEQRVDKLVRKQNRRSIVWEEVFVHHAATLPKDTLVQIWLGDGEGLKNVVHAGFDAIVSNYKHWYLPQLWETWDYYYGNDLWAWRGCVT
;
A
#
# COMPACT_ATOMS: atom_id res chain seq x y z
N MET A 1 -22.08 11.20 -8.96
CA MET A 1 -20.59 11.23 -9.00
C MET A 1 -20.06 12.13 -10.14
N ALA A 2 -20.46 11.95 -11.40
CA ALA A 2 -19.94 12.74 -12.53
C ALA A 2 -20.13 14.26 -12.40
N GLU A 3 -21.27 14.73 -11.90
CA GLU A 3 -21.52 16.16 -11.69
C GLU A 3 -20.62 16.75 -10.60
N TRP A 4 -20.42 16.02 -9.50
CA TRP A 4 -19.53 16.47 -8.43
C TRP A 4 -18.08 16.61 -8.92
N LEU A 5 -17.58 15.64 -9.69
CA LEU A 5 -16.24 15.72 -10.28
C LEU A 5 -16.06 16.96 -11.15
N LYS A 6 -17.08 17.27 -11.96
CA LYS A 6 -17.09 18.50 -12.80
C LYS A 6 -17.07 19.77 -11.94
N THR A 7 -17.89 19.82 -10.89
CA THR A 7 -17.95 20.98 -9.98
C THR A 7 -16.62 21.23 -9.29
N MET A 8 -15.90 20.16 -8.93
CA MET A 8 -14.58 20.23 -8.28
C MET A 8 -13.43 20.35 -9.28
N ASN A 9 -13.70 20.25 -10.57
CA ASN A 9 -12.69 20.11 -11.62
C ASN A 9 -11.70 18.96 -11.35
N PHE A 10 -12.22 17.83 -10.88
CA PHE A 10 -11.45 16.64 -10.52
C PHE A 10 -11.55 15.57 -11.60
N THR A 11 -10.44 14.88 -11.82
CA THR A 11 -10.43 13.57 -12.45
C THR A 11 -10.88 12.49 -11.44
N ALA A 12 -11.08 11.28 -11.88
CA ALA A 12 -11.36 10.15 -10.96
C ALA A 12 -10.20 9.90 -9.99
N ASP A 13 -8.96 10.05 -10.44
CA ASP A 13 -7.76 9.91 -9.63
C ASP A 13 -7.64 11.02 -8.57
N ASP A 14 -7.91 12.28 -8.94
CA ASP A 14 -7.97 13.39 -7.99
C ASP A 14 -9.02 13.14 -6.89
N ALA A 15 -10.19 12.60 -7.27
CA ALA A 15 -11.24 12.27 -6.31
C ALA A 15 -10.83 11.15 -5.36
N TYR A 16 -10.09 10.16 -5.86
CA TYR A 16 -9.54 9.08 -5.04
C TYR A 16 -8.53 9.64 -4.03
N GLY A 17 -7.55 10.41 -4.48
CA GLY A 17 -6.58 11.06 -3.59
C GLY A 17 -7.23 12.00 -2.56
N TYR A 18 -8.26 12.74 -2.95
CA TYR A 18 -9.05 13.57 -2.03
C TYR A 18 -9.75 12.75 -0.95
N PHE A 19 -10.35 11.62 -1.34
CA PHE A 19 -11.01 10.70 -0.40
C PHE A 19 -10.00 10.15 0.61
N GLU A 20 -8.86 9.63 0.15
CA GLU A 20 -7.81 9.08 1.00
C GLU A 20 -7.29 10.09 2.01
N GLN A 21 -7.03 11.33 1.59
CA GLN A 21 -6.61 12.41 2.50
C GLN A 21 -7.67 12.73 3.57
N ARG A 22 -8.95 12.66 3.23
CA ARG A 22 -10.03 12.87 4.20
C ARG A 22 -10.12 11.73 5.20
N VAL A 23 -10.01 10.49 4.74
CA VAL A 23 -9.99 9.30 5.61
C VAL A 23 -8.80 9.37 6.56
N ASP A 24 -7.60 9.68 6.05
CA ASP A 24 -6.41 9.82 6.91
C ASP A 24 -6.61 10.88 8.01
N LYS A 25 -7.17 12.04 7.67
CA LYS A 25 -7.48 13.08 8.67
C LYS A 25 -8.45 12.59 9.75
N LEU A 26 -9.42 11.76 9.41
CA LEU A 26 -10.38 11.18 10.37
C LEU A 26 -9.70 10.14 11.26
N VAL A 27 -8.84 9.28 10.68
CA VAL A 27 -8.06 8.27 11.41
C VAL A 27 -7.14 8.93 12.44
N ARG A 28 -6.43 10.01 12.02
CA ARG A 28 -5.53 10.76 12.92
C ARG A 28 -6.24 11.46 14.05
N LYS A 29 -7.47 11.93 13.85
CA LYS A 29 -8.29 12.48 14.93
C LYS A 29 -8.58 11.44 16.04
N GLN A 30 -8.50 10.16 15.71
CA GLN A 30 -8.63 9.05 16.65
C GLN A 30 -7.30 8.56 17.23
N ASN A 31 -6.21 9.32 17.06
CA ASN A 31 -4.84 8.94 17.44
C ASN A 31 -4.43 7.57 16.85
N ARG A 32 -4.76 7.33 15.59
CA ARG A 32 -4.40 6.13 14.85
C ARG A 32 -3.55 6.47 13.64
N ARG A 33 -2.76 5.51 13.17
CA ARG A 33 -2.02 5.56 11.90
C ARG A 33 -2.89 4.91 10.82
N SER A 34 -2.83 5.46 9.62
CA SER A 34 -3.49 4.84 8.46
C SER A 34 -2.64 3.68 7.93
N ILE A 35 -3.32 2.62 7.51
CA ILE A 35 -2.75 1.57 6.67
C ILE A 35 -3.43 1.70 5.31
N VAL A 36 -2.65 1.82 4.25
CA VAL A 36 -3.15 1.97 2.89
C VAL A 36 -2.64 0.84 2.00
N TRP A 37 -3.38 0.52 0.97
CA TRP A 37 -2.95 -0.41 -0.07
C TRP A 37 -1.85 0.22 -0.94
N GLU A 38 -1.03 -0.60 -1.59
CA GLU A 38 0.08 -0.13 -2.42
C GLU A 38 -0.35 0.80 -3.55
N GLU A 39 -1.58 0.67 -4.07
CA GLU A 39 -2.10 1.55 -5.11
C GLU A 39 -2.19 3.00 -4.65
N VAL A 40 -2.53 3.22 -3.38
CA VAL A 40 -2.54 4.58 -2.81
C VAL A 40 -1.14 5.17 -2.80
N PHE A 41 -0.13 4.36 -2.46
CA PHE A 41 1.26 4.79 -2.52
C PHE A 41 1.69 5.07 -3.97
N VAL A 42 1.39 4.17 -4.91
CA VAL A 42 1.79 4.33 -6.32
C VAL A 42 1.26 5.63 -6.93
N HIS A 43 0.02 5.99 -6.64
CA HIS A 43 -0.63 7.16 -7.24
C HIS A 43 -0.49 8.44 -6.40
N HIS A 44 -0.41 8.32 -5.07
CA HIS A 44 -0.58 9.46 -4.17
C HIS A 44 0.50 9.57 -3.08
N ALA A 45 1.68 8.93 -3.23
CA ALA A 45 2.76 8.94 -2.23
C ALA A 45 3.14 10.35 -1.74
N ALA A 46 3.09 11.35 -2.63
CA ALA A 46 3.46 12.72 -2.30
C ALA A 46 2.53 13.39 -1.27
N THR A 47 1.30 12.90 -1.15
CA THR A 47 0.28 13.45 -0.25
C THR A 47 0.09 12.64 1.02
N LEU A 48 0.72 11.45 1.11
CA LEU A 48 0.64 10.60 2.27
C LEU A 48 1.57 11.10 3.40
N PRO A 49 1.10 11.14 4.64
CA PRO A 49 1.96 11.32 5.80
C PRO A 49 3.00 10.20 5.92
N LYS A 50 4.24 10.52 6.29
CA LYS A 50 5.38 9.57 6.30
C LYS A 50 5.25 8.43 7.32
N ASP A 51 4.41 8.56 8.31
CA ASP A 51 4.08 7.51 9.26
C ASP A 51 2.95 6.57 8.81
N THR A 52 2.42 6.76 7.59
CA THR A 52 1.47 5.82 6.98
C THR A 52 2.15 4.48 6.69
N LEU A 53 1.45 3.37 6.97
CA LEU A 53 1.88 2.03 6.62
C LEU A 53 1.35 1.67 5.22
N VAL A 54 2.22 1.15 4.37
CA VAL A 54 1.82 0.71 3.01
C VAL A 54 1.76 -0.80 2.98
N GLN A 55 0.60 -1.35 2.66
CA GLN A 55 0.41 -2.79 2.49
C GLN A 55 0.63 -3.19 1.04
N ILE A 56 1.68 -3.97 0.80
CA ILE A 56 2.10 -4.47 -0.51
C ILE A 56 1.47 -5.84 -0.72
N TRP A 57 0.59 -5.95 -1.71
CA TRP A 57 -0.13 -7.18 -2.01
C TRP A 57 0.05 -7.68 -3.45
N LEU A 58 0.26 -6.79 -4.41
CA LEU A 58 0.56 -7.11 -5.82
C LEU A 58 2.06 -7.05 -6.08
N GLY A 59 2.75 -6.08 -5.48
CA GLY A 59 4.17 -5.83 -5.68
C GLY A 59 5.05 -6.97 -5.17
N ASP A 60 6.25 -7.00 -5.71
CA ASP A 60 7.35 -7.87 -5.31
C ASP A 60 8.42 -7.09 -4.51
N GLY A 61 9.64 -7.62 -4.48
CA GLY A 61 10.76 -6.97 -3.82
C GLY A 61 11.07 -5.56 -4.31
N GLU A 62 10.81 -5.24 -5.56
CA GLU A 62 11.00 -3.89 -6.11
C GLU A 62 9.93 -2.93 -5.59
N GLY A 63 8.67 -3.36 -5.52
CA GLY A 63 7.60 -2.59 -4.88
C GLY A 63 7.92 -2.25 -3.42
N LEU A 64 8.43 -3.23 -2.67
CA LEU A 64 8.88 -3.04 -1.29
C LEU A 64 10.02 -2.01 -1.19
N LYS A 65 11.03 -2.10 -2.05
CA LYS A 65 12.13 -1.12 -2.11
C LYS A 65 11.61 0.30 -2.32
N ASN A 66 10.72 0.49 -3.28
CA ASN A 66 10.19 1.80 -3.61
C ASN A 66 9.49 2.43 -2.41
N VAL A 67 8.72 1.66 -1.66
CA VAL A 67 8.03 2.12 -0.44
C VAL A 67 9.03 2.50 0.65
N VAL A 68 10.00 1.62 0.93
CA VAL A 68 11.00 1.83 1.98
C VAL A 68 11.93 2.99 1.63
N HIS A 69 12.43 3.08 0.40
CA HIS A 69 13.29 4.19 -0.04
C HIS A 69 12.55 5.54 -0.05
N ALA A 70 11.24 5.53 -0.24
CA ALA A 70 10.43 6.72 -0.09
C ALA A 70 10.19 7.11 1.39
N GLY A 71 10.70 6.33 2.34
CA GLY A 71 10.64 6.61 3.78
C GLY A 71 9.32 6.21 4.44
N PHE A 72 8.63 5.20 3.91
CA PHE A 72 7.43 4.63 4.52
C PHE A 72 7.72 3.26 5.13
N ASP A 73 7.00 2.91 6.18
CA ASP A 73 6.94 1.54 6.68
C ASP A 73 6.05 0.68 5.77
N ALA A 74 6.39 -0.59 5.60
CA ALA A 74 5.66 -1.51 4.73
C ALA A 74 5.18 -2.76 5.48
N ILE A 75 4.01 -3.26 5.06
CA ILE A 75 3.50 -4.60 5.40
C ILE A 75 3.53 -5.42 4.11
N VAL A 76 4.23 -6.54 4.13
CA VAL A 76 4.31 -7.44 2.97
C VAL A 76 3.25 -8.52 3.09
N SER A 77 2.30 -8.51 2.18
CA SER A 77 1.24 -9.52 2.09
C SER A 77 1.01 -9.95 0.63
N ASN A 78 2.12 -10.10 -0.12
CA ASN A 78 2.05 -10.43 -1.54
C ASN A 78 1.18 -11.66 -1.79
N TYR A 79 0.25 -11.56 -2.72
CA TYR A 79 -0.76 -12.58 -2.99
C TYR A 79 -0.15 -13.93 -3.40
N LYS A 80 1.02 -13.95 -4.02
CA LYS A 80 1.71 -15.19 -4.43
C LYS A 80 2.20 -16.01 -3.25
N HIS A 81 2.51 -15.36 -2.12
CA HIS A 81 3.17 -15.99 -0.98
C HIS A 81 2.31 -16.05 0.28
N TRP A 82 1.26 -15.24 0.36
CA TRP A 82 0.48 -15.09 1.59
C TRP A 82 -1.00 -15.44 1.44
N TYR A 83 -1.53 -15.51 0.23
CA TYR A 83 -2.93 -15.83 -0.01
C TYR A 83 -3.12 -17.34 -0.09
N LEU A 84 -3.87 -17.90 0.85
CA LEU A 84 -4.15 -19.33 0.98
C LEU A 84 -4.99 -19.98 -0.15
N PRO A 85 -5.74 -19.26 -1.01
CA PRO A 85 -6.52 -19.91 -2.06
C PRO A 85 -5.71 -20.52 -3.21
N GLN A 86 -4.39 -20.46 -3.16
CA GLN A 86 -3.53 -21.14 -4.14
C GLN A 86 -3.46 -22.64 -3.78
N LEU A 87 -4.50 -23.38 -4.16
CA LEU A 87 -4.73 -24.78 -3.77
C LEU A 87 -3.66 -25.78 -4.23
N TRP A 88 -2.72 -25.34 -5.07
CA TRP A 88 -1.62 -26.15 -5.60
C TRP A 88 -0.29 -25.96 -4.86
N GLU A 89 -0.22 -24.98 -3.96
CA GLU A 89 1.00 -24.74 -3.20
C GLU A 89 1.03 -25.56 -1.90
N THR A 90 2.22 -26.01 -1.54
CA THR A 90 2.45 -26.75 -0.30
C THR A 90 2.73 -25.83 0.88
N TRP A 91 2.63 -26.33 2.10
CA TRP A 91 3.01 -25.57 3.29
C TRP A 91 4.48 -25.11 3.26
N ASP A 92 5.38 -25.94 2.71
CA ASP A 92 6.80 -25.59 2.57
C ASP A 92 7.00 -24.34 1.70
N TYR A 93 6.16 -24.13 0.69
CA TYR A 93 6.17 -22.93 -0.12
C TYR A 93 5.88 -21.67 0.72
N TYR A 94 4.87 -21.73 1.57
CA TYR A 94 4.51 -20.59 2.42
C TYR A 94 5.55 -20.34 3.52
N TYR A 95 6.04 -21.40 4.18
CA TYR A 95 7.06 -21.28 5.22
C TYR A 95 8.45 -20.91 4.68
N GLY A 96 8.74 -21.26 3.45
CA GLY A 96 9.98 -20.89 2.77
C GLY A 96 10.05 -19.45 2.30
N ASN A 97 8.96 -18.70 2.41
CA ASN A 97 8.92 -17.29 2.02
C ASN A 97 9.62 -16.41 3.06
N ASP A 98 10.93 -16.26 2.90
CA ASP A 98 11.77 -15.43 3.75
C ASP A 98 11.90 -14.02 3.18
N LEU A 99 11.34 -13.01 3.86
CA LEU A 99 11.43 -11.60 3.48
C LEU A 99 12.87 -11.08 3.46
N TRP A 100 13.78 -11.68 4.26
CA TRP A 100 15.20 -11.34 4.23
C TRP A 100 15.88 -11.79 2.94
N ALA A 101 15.34 -12.82 2.29
CA ALA A 101 15.81 -13.27 0.97
C ALA A 101 15.45 -12.29 -0.16
N TRP A 102 14.53 -11.36 0.06
CA TRP A 102 14.24 -10.24 -0.83
C TRP A 102 15.37 -9.20 -0.77
N ARG A 103 16.58 -9.70 -1.04
CA ARG A 103 17.85 -8.96 -0.88
C ARG A 103 17.82 -7.63 -1.64
N GLY A 104 18.17 -6.56 -0.94
CA GLY A 104 18.24 -5.18 -1.42
C GLY A 104 17.13 -4.28 -0.88
N CYS A 105 16.25 -4.77 -0.01
CA CYS A 105 15.25 -3.94 0.66
C CYS A 105 15.74 -3.33 1.98
N VAL A 106 16.88 -3.78 2.51
CA VAL A 106 17.36 -3.49 3.87
C VAL A 106 18.82 -3.04 3.91
N THR A 107 19.32 -2.41 2.86
CA THR A 107 20.65 -1.76 2.92
C THR A 107 20.55 -0.30 2.58
#